data_a3eecd6a4fc0cce5bd116e7f2103efcf
#
_entry.id   a3eecd6a4fc0cce5bd116e7f2103efcf
#
_cell.length_a   1.000
_cell.length_b   1.000
_cell.length_c   1.000
_cell.angle_alpha   90.00
_cell.angle_beta   90.00
_cell.angle_gamma   90.00
#
_symmetry.space_group_name_H-M   'P 1'
#
loop_
_entity.id
_entity.type
_entity.pdbx_description
1 polymer ?
#
loop_
_entity_poly.entity_id
_entity_poly.type
_entity_poly.pdbx_seq_one_letter_code
_entity_poly.pdbx_strand_id
1 'polypeptide(L)'
;MNINEAIEKISSGDSLKKEEIKKVFLSIMNNECNDAEIISFLMTLKTKGESVEEITGAAEVLREMCHKLNLPSDKLVDTCGTGGDGQNTFNVSTASAIVASAAGVKIAKHGNKSISSKSGSADLLEHAGINIDLNEEQSKKCFEEHGITFMFAPKYHKAMKNVAKVRQSIKTRTIFNVLGPLSNPANAKFQILGVYDKKLVTPIAKVAQELGVKKALIVHSEEGLDEISCEKNTYVAEIDNGEIKEYKINPKDFGLEPCSLESLKVKNVEESYKIFIEMLENKNKEAVNMICLNAGAAIYVSGIKKSLEESILFAKEIIESGEGLKKYNAIKKSMPERIQTPKILEEILENKAKEVSERKVKIPLEDLVEIDYMKSLRRKFKQALLLKIEQNKAAVIAEIKRASPSLGDINMNIIPAKVASDFEEM
;
A
#
# COMPACT_ATOMS: atom_id res chain seq x y z
N MET A 1 -19.89 4.72 -22.80
CA MET A 1 -19.86 6.04 -22.13
C MET A 1 -18.41 6.44 -22.03
N ASN A 2 -18.07 7.59 -22.58
CA ASN A 2 -16.78 8.23 -22.42
C ASN A 2 -16.78 9.17 -21.20
N ILE A 3 -15.63 9.74 -20.84
CA ILE A 3 -15.49 10.56 -19.63
C ILE A 3 -16.30 11.85 -19.70
N ASN A 4 -16.45 12.48 -20.88
CA ASN A 4 -17.19 13.72 -21.05
C ASN A 4 -18.70 13.50 -20.91
N GLU A 5 -19.25 12.43 -21.51
CA GLU A 5 -20.65 12.00 -21.32
C GLU A 5 -20.93 11.72 -19.80
N ALA A 6 -19.97 11.13 -19.10
CA ALA A 6 -20.09 10.88 -17.66
C ALA A 6 -20.12 12.19 -16.85
N ILE A 7 -19.25 13.16 -17.19
CA ILE A 7 -19.22 14.48 -16.56
C ILE A 7 -20.56 15.20 -16.75
N GLU A 8 -21.11 15.20 -17.96
CA GLU A 8 -22.40 15.81 -18.24
C GLU A 8 -23.52 15.20 -17.41
N LYS A 9 -23.58 13.86 -17.36
CA LYS A 9 -24.58 13.13 -16.57
C LYS A 9 -24.47 13.43 -15.07
N ILE A 10 -23.25 13.42 -14.52
CA ILE A 10 -23.03 13.73 -13.10
C ILE A 10 -23.36 15.19 -12.80
N SER A 11 -23.05 16.11 -13.71
CA SER A 11 -23.32 17.56 -13.55
C SER A 11 -24.82 17.88 -13.48
N SER A 12 -25.67 17.04 -14.10
CA SER A 12 -27.14 17.16 -13.96
C SER A 12 -27.67 16.57 -12.64
N GLY A 13 -26.80 16.03 -11.78
CA GLY A 13 -27.16 15.43 -10.50
C GLY A 13 -27.42 13.92 -10.55
N ASP A 14 -27.33 13.32 -11.73
CA ASP A 14 -27.55 11.88 -11.89
C ASP A 14 -26.34 11.05 -11.51
N SER A 15 -26.58 9.88 -10.92
CA SER A 15 -25.53 8.91 -10.64
C SER A 15 -25.22 8.03 -11.85
N LEU A 16 -23.97 7.62 -11.97
CA LEU A 16 -23.57 6.62 -12.95
C LEU A 16 -23.97 5.23 -12.47
N LYS A 17 -24.44 4.40 -13.39
CA LYS A 17 -24.60 2.97 -13.14
C LYS A 17 -23.22 2.29 -13.03
N LYS A 18 -23.19 1.14 -12.38
CA LYS A 18 -21.95 0.40 -12.17
C LYS A 18 -21.15 0.17 -13.47
N GLU A 19 -21.81 -0.25 -14.55
CA GLU A 19 -21.13 -0.48 -15.83
C GLU A 19 -20.67 0.81 -16.54
N GLU A 20 -21.30 1.94 -16.25
CA GLU A 20 -20.90 3.25 -16.81
C GLU A 20 -19.60 3.73 -16.13
N ILE A 21 -19.57 3.71 -14.79
CA ILE A 21 -18.36 4.09 -14.04
C ILE A 21 -17.18 3.15 -14.34
N LYS A 22 -17.42 1.84 -14.51
CA LYS A 22 -16.37 0.88 -14.90
C LYS A 22 -15.70 1.27 -16.21
N LYS A 23 -16.44 1.65 -17.23
CA LYS A 23 -15.89 2.10 -18.51
C LYS A 23 -15.02 3.33 -18.36
N VAL A 24 -15.50 4.34 -17.62
CA VAL A 24 -14.74 5.57 -17.38
C VAL A 24 -13.46 5.28 -16.58
N PHE A 25 -13.56 4.49 -15.51
CA PHE A 25 -12.37 4.13 -14.71
C PHE A 25 -11.35 3.32 -15.50
N LEU A 26 -11.79 2.40 -16.38
CA LEU A 26 -10.88 1.67 -17.26
C LEU A 26 -10.10 2.63 -18.18
N SER A 27 -10.78 3.58 -18.83
CA SER A 27 -10.13 4.58 -19.68
C SER A 27 -9.14 5.44 -18.88
N ILE A 28 -9.50 5.88 -17.68
CA ILE A 28 -8.59 6.61 -16.78
C ILE A 28 -7.36 5.77 -16.44
N MET A 29 -7.56 4.53 -16.00
CA MET A 29 -6.48 3.63 -15.58
C MET A 29 -5.57 3.20 -16.73
N ASN A 30 -6.09 3.15 -17.97
CA ASN A 30 -5.34 2.87 -19.19
C ASN A 30 -4.60 4.09 -19.76
N ASN A 31 -4.70 5.27 -19.09
CA ASN A 31 -4.11 6.52 -19.56
C ASN A 31 -4.68 7.03 -20.90
N GLU A 32 -5.99 6.79 -21.12
CA GLU A 32 -6.71 7.21 -22.33
C GLU A 32 -7.36 8.61 -22.17
N CYS A 33 -7.34 9.17 -20.95
CA CYS A 33 -7.89 10.47 -20.61
C CYS A 33 -6.77 11.45 -20.24
N ASN A 34 -6.95 12.74 -20.57
CA ASN A 34 -5.99 13.76 -20.15
C ASN A 34 -6.25 14.24 -18.70
N ASP A 35 -5.24 14.92 -18.12
CA ASP A 35 -5.28 15.37 -16.71
C ASP A 35 -6.50 16.26 -16.43
N ALA A 36 -6.90 17.15 -17.36
CA ALA A 36 -8.03 18.08 -17.20
C ALA A 36 -9.38 17.35 -17.16
N GLU A 37 -9.56 16.35 -18.01
CA GLU A 37 -10.75 15.50 -18.02
C GLU A 37 -10.86 14.70 -16.71
N ILE A 38 -9.76 14.12 -16.24
CA ILE A 38 -9.73 13.35 -14.98
C ILE A 38 -10.05 14.26 -13.80
N ILE A 39 -9.45 15.46 -13.73
CA ILE A 39 -9.73 16.44 -12.66
C ILE A 39 -11.21 16.82 -12.67
N SER A 40 -11.75 17.18 -13.85
CA SER A 40 -13.16 17.56 -14.01
C SER A 40 -14.09 16.45 -13.54
N PHE A 41 -13.86 15.23 -13.99
CA PHE A 41 -14.63 14.06 -13.60
C PHE A 41 -14.61 13.83 -12.08
N LEU A 42 -13.42 13.78 -11.48
CA LEU A 42 -13.26 13.53 -10.05
C LEU A 42 -13.90 14.62 -9.18
N MET A 43 -13.79 15.88 -9.59
CA MET A 43 -14.36 16.99 -8.84
C MET A 43 -15.88 17.06 -8.98
N THR A 44 -16.43 16.78 -10.17
CA THR A 44 -17.87 16.72 -10.38
C THR A 44 -18.49 15.57 -9.60
N LEU A 45 -17.86 14.38 -9.64
CA LEU A 45 -18.30 13.19 -8.90
C LEU A 45 -18.30 13.46 -7.38
N LYS A 46 -17.23 14.07 -6.86
CA LYS A 46 -17.13 14.48 -5.46
C LYS A 46 -18.21 15.50 -5.07
N THR A 47 -18.50 16.49 -5.92
CA THR A 47 -19.48 17.54 -5.63
C THR A 47 -20.90 16.98 -5.54
N LYS A 48 -21.22 16.01 -6.40
CA LYS A 48 -22.48 15.27 -6.33
C LYS A 48 -22.54 14.35 -5.09
N GLY A 49 -21.42 13.78 -4.71
CA GLY A 49 -21.31 12.66 -3.76
C GLY A 49 -21.37 11.32 -4.49
N GLU A 50 -20.43 10.46 -4.17
CA GLU A 50 -20.30 9.14 -4.79
C GLU A 50 -21.41 8.18 -4.30
N SER A 51 -22.06 7.50 -5.22
CA SER A 51 -23.04 6.46 -4.91
C SER A 51 -22.38 5.11 -4.63
N VAL A 52 -23.11 4.17 -4.02
CA VAL A 52 -22.65 2.80 -3.79
C VAL A 52 -22.27 2.12 -5.10
N GLU A 53 -23.06 2.26 -6.16
CA GLU A 53 -22.78 1.68 -7.47
C GLU A 53 -21.49 2.24 -8.08
N GLU A 54 -21.29 3.58 -7.97
CA GLU A 54 -20.09 4.24 -8.47
C GLU A 54 -18.82 3.78 -7.75
N ILE A 55 -18.86 3.68 -6.42
CA ILE A 55 -17.71 3.19 -5.65
C ILE A 55 -17.46 1.72 -5.95
N THR A 56 -18.53 0.90 -6.04
CA THR A 56 -18.40 -0.54 -6.36
C THR A 56 -17.76 -0.75 -7.74
N GLY A 57 -18.25 -0.07 -8.77
CA GLY A 57 -17.72 -0.21 -10.12
C GLY A 57 -16.26 0.24 -10.23
N ALA A 58 -15.90 1.35 -9.59
CA ALA A 58 -14.52 1.82 -9.53
C ALA A 58 -13.60 0.82 -8.79
N ALA A 59 -14.05 0.25 -7.67
CA ALA A 59 -13.30 -0.77 -6.93
C ALA A 59 -13.12 -2.07 -7.71
N GLU A 60 -14.15 -2.50 -8.46
CA GLU A 60 -14.06 -3.67 -9.35
C GLU A 60 -12.94 -3.50 -10.39
N VAL A 61 -12.87 -2.33 -11.05
CA VAL A 61 -11.80 -2.03 -12.02
C VAL A 61 -10.42 -2.11 -11.37
N LEU A 62 -10.23 -1.53 -10.18
CA LEU A 62 -8.95 -1.63 -9.49
C LEU A 62 -8.60 -3.07 -9.11
N ARG A 63 -9.58 -3.89 -8.70
CA ARG A 63 -9.38 -5.33 -8.42
C ARG A 63 -9.08 -6.15 -9.67
N GLU A 64 -9.68 -5.80 -10.81
CA GLU A 64 -9.42 -6.45 -12.10
C GLU A 64 -8.01 -6.16 -12.61
N MET A 65 -7.55 -4.92 -12.46
CA MET A 65 -6.25 -4.44 -12.95
C MET A 65 -5.08 -4.67 -11.97
N CYS A 66 -5.35 -5.03 -10.71
CA CYS A 66 -4.28 -5.27 -9.75
C CYS A 66 -3.52 -6.56 -10.04
N HIS A 67 -2.23 -6.56 -9.69
CA HIS A 67 -1.46 -7.81 -9.60
C HIS A 67 -1.98 -8.62 -8.40
N LYS A 68 -2.59 -9.77 -8.66
CA LYS A 68 -3.21 -10.60 -7.62
C LYS A 68 -2.16 -11.39 -6.86
N LEU A 69 -2.34 -11.51 -5.54
CA LEU A 69 -1.55 -12.36 -4.67
C LEU A 69 -2.42 -13.51 -4.14
N ASN A 70 -2.20 -14.70 -4.64
CA ASN A 70 -2.93 -15.89 -4.18
C ASN A 70 -2.25 -16.45 -2.93
N LEU A 71 -2.91 -16.37 -1.78
CA LEU A 71 -2.47 -16.89 -0.50
C LEU A 71 -3.26 -18.14 -0.10
N PRO A 72 -2.63 -19.13 0.56
CA PRO A 72 -3.27 -20.40 0.92
C PRO A 72 -4.19 -20.27 2.14
N SER A 73 -5.23 -19.45 2.05
CA SER A 73 -6.28 -19.31 3.07
C SER A 73 -7.54 -18.68 2.49
N ASP A 74 -8.69 -19.21 2.85
CA ASP A 74 -10.01 -18.66 2.53
C ASP A 74 -10.53 -17.68 3.60
N LYS A 75 -9.82 -17.56 4.73
CA LYS A 75 -10.12 -16.64 5.85
C LYS A 75 -9.06 -15.54 6.00
N LEU A 76 -8.72 -14.89 4.89
CA LEU A 76 -7.80 -13.75 4.92
C LEU A 76 -8.47 -12.52 5.52
N VAL A 77 -7.81 -11.91 6.48
CA VAL A 77 -8.24 -10.65 7.11
C VAL A 77 -7.34 -9.51 6.65
N ASP A 78 -7.95 -8.37 6.30
CA ASP A 78 -7.26 -7.09 6.08
C ASP A 78 -7.68 -6.08 7.16
N THR A 79 -6.73 -5.27 7.61
CA THR A 79 -6.95 -4.19 8.60
C THR A 79 -6.65 -2.82 7.97
N CYS A 80 -7.04 -2.62 6.72
CA CYS A 80 -6.74 -1.41 5.98
C CYS A 80 -7.90 -0.42 6.04
N GLY A 81 -7.69 0.75 6.67
CA GLY A 81 -8.61 1.90 6.62
C GLY A 81 -8.34 2.82 5.43
N THR A 82 -9.18 3.83 5.26
CA THR A 82 -9.04 4.86 4.23
C THR A 82 -7.85 5.78 4.48
N GLY A 83 -7.44 5.90 5.74
CA GLY A 83 -6.51 6.93 6.16
C GLY A 83 -7.08 8.34 6.02
N GLY A 84 -6.21 9.33 6.29
CA GLY A 84 -6.58 10.72 6.03
C GLY A 84 -7.58 11.30 7.02
N ASP A 85 -7.75 10.72 8.19
CA ASP A 85 -8.62 11.18 9.29
C ASP A 85 -8.12 12.50 9.93
N GLY A 86 -6.84 12.83 9.75
CA GLY A 86 -6.22 14.05 10.28
C GLY A 86 -5.83 13.96 11.77
N GLN A 87 -6.04 12.83 12.44
CA GLN A 87 -5.79 12.66 13.86
C GLN A 87 -4.31 12.42 14.19
N ASN A 88 -3.52 11.94 13.22
CA ASN A 88 -2.08 11.70 13.36
C ASN A 88 -1.72 10.77 14.54
N THR A 89 -2.51 9.75 14.80
CA THR A 89 -2.19 8.71 15.78
C THR A 89 -1.04 7.82 15.29
N PHE A 90 -0.40 7.09 16.22
CA PHE A 90 0.52 6.02 15.82
C PHE A 90 -0.19 5.00 14.92
N ASN A 91 0.57 4.15 14.24
CA ASN A 91 0.00 3.26 13.23
C ASN A 91 -0.78 2.08 13.85
N VAL A 92 -2.04 2.33 14.20
CA VAL A 92 -2.94 1.38 14.88
C VAL A 92 -3.19 0.15 14.02
N SER A 93 -3.53 0.31 12.76
CA SER A 93 -3.92 -0.80 11.89
C SER A 93 -2.78 -1.81 11.66
N THR A 94 -1.52 -1.36 11.60
CA THR A 94 -0.36 -2.27 11.46
C THR A 94 -0.04 -2.98 12.77
N ALA A 95 -0.11 -2.27 13.90
CA ALA A 95 0.06 -2.84 15.22
C ALA A 95 -0.99 -3.93 15.49
N SER A 96 -2.26 -3.64 15.17
CA SER A 96 -3.38 -4.57 15.28
C SER A 96 -3.21 -5.82 14.42
N ALA A 97 -2.70 -5.66 13.19
CA ALA A 97 -2.41 -6.77 12.29
C ALA A 97 -1.38 -7.75 12.88
N ILE A 98 -0.31 -7.22 13.51
CA ILE A 98 0.73 -8.04 14.13
C ILE A 98 0.18 -8.79 15.36
N VAL A 99 -0.56 -8.10 16.25
CA VAL A 99 -1.18 -8.73 17.42
C VAL A 99 -2.22 -9.78 17.00
N ALA A 100 -3.09 -9.47 16.04
CA ALA A 100 -4.06 -10.43 15.53
C ALA A 100 -3.38 -11.64 14.86
N SER A 101 -2.28 -11.43 14.14
CA SER A 101 -1.47 -12.54 13.58
C SER A 101 -0.86 -13.42 14.67
N ALA A 102 -0.41 -12.84 15.80
CA ALA A 102 0.05 -13.59 16.95
C ALA A 102 -1.07 -14.43 17.59
N ALA A 103 -2.31 -13.95 17.53
CA ALA A 103 -3.52 -14.70 17.93
C ALA A 103 -3.95 -15.80 16.93
N GLY A 104 -3.21 -15.97 15.81
CA GLY A 104 -3.48 -17.00 14.79
C GLY A 104 -4.32 -16.54 13.59
N VAL A 105 -4.71 -15.26 13.52
CA VAL A 105 -5.42 -14.70 12.37
C VAL A 105 -4.51 -14.70 11.13
N LYS A 106 -5.07 -15.09 9.98
CA LYS A 106 -4.39 -15.06 8.69
C LYS A 106 -4.52 -13.66 8.06
N ILE A 107 -3.46 -12.87 8.12
CA ILE A 107 -3.46 -11.46 7.75
C ILE A 107 -2.87 -11.25 6.35
N ALA A 108 -3.64 -10.63 5.46
CA ALA A 108 -3.20 -10.12 4.18
C ALA A 108 -3.31 -8.59 4.19
N LYS A 109 -2.35 -7.92 4.84
CA LYS A 109 -2.44 -6.48 5.08
C LYS A 109 -2.09 -5.69 3.84
N HIS A 110 -3.06 -4.98 3.30
CA HIS A 110 -2.86 -3.97 2.28
C HIS A 110 -2.45 -2.64 2.93
N GLY A 111 -1.48 -1.95 2.37
CA GLY A 111 -1.03 -0.69 2.95
C GLY A 111 -0.13 0.14 2.04
N ASN A 112 0.10 1.38 2.43
CA ASN A 112 0.87 2.35 1.66
C ASN A 112 1.71 3.25 2.58
N LYS A 113 2.58 4.06 1.97
CA LYS A 113 3.18 5.22 2.62
C LYS A 113 2.13 6.29 2.85
N SER A 114 2.33 7.07 3.89
CA SER A 114 1.45 8.20 4.18
C SER A 114 1.52 9.25 3.08
N ILE A 115 0.35 9.81 2.71
CA ILE A 115 0.27 10.99 1.84
C ILE A 115 -0.07 12.24 2.69
N SER A 116 -0.86 12.09 3.75
CA SER A 116 -1.39 13.19 4.56
C SER A 116 -1.13 13.05 6.06
N SER A 117 -0.93 11.84 6.57
CA SER A 117 -0.60 11.59 7.99
C SER A 117 0.92 11.60 8.23
N LYS A 118 1.33 11.53 9.50
CA LYS A 118 2.75 11.58 9.91
C LYS A 118 3.47 10.23 9.82
N SER A 119 2.72 9.12 9.72
CA SER A 119 3.26 7.77 9.65
C SER A 119 2.24 6.84 8.97
N GLY A 120 2.53 6.37 7.77
CA GLY A 120 1.77 5.32 7.09
C GLY A 120 2.22 3.92 7.50
N SER A 121 1.48 2.90 7.10
CA SER A 121 1.80 1.50 7.40
C SER A 121 3.15 1.07 6.83
N ALA A 122 3.45 1.49 5.60
CA ALA A 122 4.73 1.23 4.96
C ALA A 122 5.89 1.97 5.65
N ASP A 123 5.66 3.23 6.05
CA ASP A 123 6.69 4.04 6.72
C ASP A 123 7.08 3.41 8.06
N LEU A 124 6.11 2.96 8.87
CA LEU A 124 6.36 2.27 10.13
C LEU A 124 7.17 0.98 9.92
N LEU A 125 6.78 0.14 8.96
CA LEU A 125 7.44 -1.13 8.71
C LEU A 125 8.87 -0.95 8.20
N GLU A 126 9.10 0.02 7.28
CA GLU A 126 10.45 0.37 6.82
C GLU A 126 11.32 0.88 7.96
N HIS A 127 10.79 1.77 8.82
CA HIS A 127 11.50 2.27 9.99
C HIS A 127 11.83 1.14 10.98
N ALA A 128 10.93 0.18 11.14
CA ALA A 128 11.12 -1.02 11.94
C ALA A 128 12.17 -2.00 11.37
N GLY A 129 12.68 -1.75 10.16
CA GLY A 129 13.60 -2.63 9.45
C GLY A 129 12.93 -3.84 8.80
N ILE A 130 11.61 -3.79 8.60
CA ILE A 130 10.87 -4.82 7.88
C ILE A 130 10.83 -4.46 6.39
N ASN A 131 11.29 -5.39 5.56
CA ASN A 131 11.26 -5.20 4.11
C ASN A 131 9.81 -5.27 3.60
N ILE A 132 9.32 -4.16 3.04
CA ILE A 132 8.00 -4.08 2.40
C ILE A 132 8.04 -4.34 0.90
N ASP A 133 9.24 -4.41 0.32
CA ASP A 133 9.47 -4.57 -1.11
C ASP A 133 9.60 -6.05 -1.48
N LEU A 134 8.70 -6.87 -0.97
CA LEU A 134 8.66 -8.31 -1.23
C LEU A 134 8.14 -8.58 -2.64
N ASN A 135 8.75 -9.57 -3.33
CA ASN A 135 8.13 -10.16 -4.51
C ASN A 135 7.03 -11.16 -4.11
N GLU A 136 6.33 -11.72 -5.09
CA GLU A 136 5.20 -12.64 -4.84
C GLU A 136 5.61 -13.88 -4.03
N GLU A 137 6.74 -14.50 -4.37
CA GLU A 137 7.28 -15.68 -3.69
C GLU A 137 7.65 -15.36 -2.23
N GLN A 138 8.34 -14.25 -2.00
CA GLN A 138 8.69 -13.78 -0.66
C GLN A 138 7.45 -13.45 0.17
N SER A 139 6.43 -12.83 -0.45
CA SER A 139 5.15 -12.53 0.21
C SER A 139 4.41 -13.80 0.64
N LYS A 140 4.38 -14.82 -0.23
CA LYS A 140 3.80 -16.14 0.09
C LYS A 140 4.56 -16.84 1.20
N LYS A 141 5.88 -16.88 1.11
CA LYS A 141 6.75 -17.47 2.15
C LYS A 141 6.54 -16.81 3.51
N CYS A 142 6.54 -15.47 3.56
CA CYS A 142 6.25 -14.74 4.79
C CYS A 142 4.89 -15.11 5.37
N PHE A 143 3.87 -15.20 4.52
CA PHE A 143 2.53 -15.60 4.95
C PHE A 143 2.47 -17.05 5.46
N GLU A 144 3.13 -17.99 4.80
CA GLU A 144 3.18 -19.40 5.21
C GLU A 144 3.89 -19.57 6.57
N GLU A 145 5.01 -18.88 6.78
CA GLU A 145 5.81 -18.98 8.00
C GLU A 145 5.17 -18.22 9.19
N HIS A 146 4.55 -17.06 8.92
CA HIS A 146 4.11 -16.16 10.00
C HIS A 146 2.59 -15.96 10.06
N GLY A 147 1.84 -16.40 9.07
CA GLY A 147 0.39 -16.14 8.98
C GLY A 147 0.05 -14.69 8.63
N ILE A 148 1.02 -13.87 8.25
CA ILE A 148 0.88 -12.48 7.86
C ILE A 148 1.79 -12.13 6.70
N THR A 149 1.30 -11.30 5.78
CA THR A 149 2.14 -10.62 4.78
C THR A 149 1.66 -9.20 4.58
N PHE A 150 2.59 -8.33 4.19
CA PHE A 150 2.31 -6.93 3.86
C PHE A 150 2.36 -6.74 2.34
N MET A 151 1.29 -6.15 1.79
CA MET A 151 1.17 -5.84 0.37
C MET A 151 1.30 -4.34 0.16
N PHE A 152 2.47 -3.91 -0.31
CA PHE A 152 2.76 -2.51 -0.59
C PHE A 152 2.00 -2.06 -1.86
N ALA A 153 1.00 -1.19 -1.70
CA ALA A 153 0.04 -0.82 -2.74
C ALA A 153 0.66 -0.46 -4.10
N PRO A 154 1.76 0.32 -4.22
CA PRO A 154 2.36 0.65 -5.51
C PRO A 154 2.86 -0.56 -6.32
N LYS A 155 3.22 -1.67 -5.68
CA LYS A 155 3.65 -2.89 -6.37
C LYS A 155 2.49 -3.63 -7.02
N TYR A 156 1.33 -3.60 -6.38
CA TYR A 156 0.15 -4.35 -6.82
C TYR A 156 -0.76 -3.55 -7.73
N HIS A 157 -0.82 -2.23 -7.57
CA HIS A 157 -1.69 -1.32 -8.33
C HIS A 157 -0.88 -0.42 -9.28
N LYS A 158 -0.16 -1.01 -10.21
CA LYS A 158 0.74 -0.28 -11.12
C LYS A 158 0.02 0.80 -11.95
N ALA A 159 -1.25 0.59 -12.30
CA ALA A 159 -2.04 1.56 -13.06
C ALA A 159 -2.30 2.87 -12.28
N MET A 160 -2.21 2.86 -10.93
CA MET A 160 -2.36 4.06 -10.10
C MET A 160 -1.32 5.15 -10.39
N LYS A 161 -0.18 4.80 -11.00
CA LYS A 161 0.81 5.79 -11.46
C LYS A 161 0.22 6.79 -12.47
N ASN A 162 -0.75 6.34 -13.29
CA ASN A 162 -1.35 7.16 -14.34
C ASN A 162 -2.20 8.30 -13.77
N VAL A 163 -2.69 8.18 -12.54
CA VAL A 163 -3.47 9.20 -11.84
C VAL A 163 -2.71 9.89 -10.71
N ALA A 164 -1.46 9.51 -10.44
CA ALA A 164 -0.69 10.02 -9.32
C ALA A 164 -0.50 11.55 -9.36
N LYS A 165 -0.15 12.09 -10.54
CA LYS A 165 0.03 13.53 -10.76
C LYS A 165 -1.27 14.30 -10.53
N VAL A 166 -2.38 13.80 -11.08
CA VAL A 166 -3.72 14.39 -10.90
C VAL A 166 -4.11 14.40 -9.42
N ARG A 167 -3.95 13.29 -8.71
CA ARG A 167 -4.25 13.20 -7.28
C ARG A 167 -3.42 14.18 -6.43
N GLN A 168 -2.14 14.38 -6.76
CA GLN A 168 -1.30 15.36 -6.09
C GLN A 168 -1.74 16.81 -6.37
N SER A 169 -2.22 17.12 -7.58
CA SER A 169 -2.65 18.46 -7.96
C SER A 169 -3.99 18.88 -7.31
N ILE A 170 -4.94 17.93 -7.17
CA ILE A 170 -6.28 18.19 -6.63
C ILE A 170 -6.23 18.60 -5.14
N LYS A 171 -5.29 18.08 -4.36
CA LYS A 171 -5.09 18.36 -2.91
C LYS A 171 -6.37 18.23 -2.05
N THR A 172 -7.35 17.46 -2.51
CA THR A 172 -8.57 17.16 -1.76
C THR A 172 -8.94 15.70 -1.90
N ARG A 173 -9.79 15.19 -1.00
CA ARG A 173 -10.29 13.81 -1.07
C ARG A 173 -11.21 13.63 -2.27
N THR A 174 -11.10 12.48 -2.90
CA THR A 174 -11.92 12.04 -4.03
C THR A 174 -12.25 10.56 -3.83
N ILE A 175 -13.01 9.96 -4.73
CA ILE A 175 -13.32 8.52 -4.72
C ILE A 175 -12.07 7.65 -4.50
N PHE A 176 -10.89 8.05 -5.00
CA PHE A 176 -9.64 7.30 -4.78
C PHE A 176 -9.24 7.12 -3.31
N ASN A 177 -9.77 7.95 -2.41
CA ASN A 177 -9.45 7.82 -0.99
C ASN A 177 -10.20 6.67 -0.31
N VAL A 178 -11.32 6.22 -0.86
CA VAL A 178 -12.09 5.09 -0.34
C VAL A 178 -11.79 3.77 -1.05
N LEU A 179 -11.15 3.82 -2.22
CA LEU A 179 -10.89 2.62 -3.03
C LEU A 179 -9.75 1.74 -2.50
N GLY A 180 -8.79 2.31 -1.76
CA GLY A 180 -7.64 1.56 -1.24
C GLY A 180 -8.03 0.31 -0.44
N PRO A 181 -8.80 0.44 0.65
CA PRO A 181 -9.25 -0.70 1.45
C PRO A 181 -10.15 -1.69 0.70
N LEU A 182 -10.84 -1.23 -0.34
CA LEU A 182 -11.75 -2.03 -1.17
C LEU A 182 -11.04 -2.84 -2.26
N SER A 183 -9.74 -2.61 -2.47
CA SER A 183 -8.97 -3.20 -3.57
C SER A 183 -7.81 -4.10 -3.13
N ASN A 184 -7.98 -4.84 -2.03
CA ASN A 184 -6.97 -5.76 -1.51
C ASN A 184 -6.54 -6.79 -2.55
N PRO A 185 -5.22 -6.89 -2.89
CA PRO A 185 -4.72 -7.78 -3.94
C PRO A 185 -4.91 -9.28 -3.65
N ALA A 186 -4.99 -9.67 -2.38
CA ALA A 186 -5.27 -11.05 -1.97
C ALA A 186 -6.77 -11.36 -1.89
N ASN A 187 -7.63 -10.40 -2.27
CA ASN A 187 -9.10 -10.54 -2.22
C ASN A 187 -9.62 -10.97 -0.84
N ALA A 188 -9.08 -10.35 0.23
CA ALA A 188 -9.49 -10.62 1.60
C ALA A 188 -11.02 -10.48 1.75
N LYS A 189 -11.65 -11.52 2.32
CA LYS A 189 -13.10 -11.58 2.53
C LYS A 189 -13.53 -11.21 3.94
N PHE A 190 -12.57 -10.93 4.81
CA PHE A 190 -12.75 -10.50 6.18
C PHE A 190 -11.98 -9.20 6.39
N GLN A 191 -12.61 -8.16 6.97
CA GLN A 191 -11.97 -6.84 7.02
C GLN A 191 -12.31 -6.06 8.28
N ILE A 192 -11.33 -5.29 8.78
CA ILE A 192 -11.59 -4.12 9.61
C ILE A 192 -11.26 -2.92 8.74
N LEU A 193 -12.27 -2.13 8.41
CA LEU A 193 -12.17 -1.03 7.46
C LEU A 193 -12.59 0.27 8.13
N GLY A 194 -11.61 1.08 8.53
CA GLY A 194 -11.85 2.41 9.03
C GLY A 194 -12.15 3.41 7.90
N VAL A 195 -13.08 4.32 8.13
CA VAL A 195 -13.43 5.39 7.19
C VAL A 195 -13.27 6.76 7.84
N TYR A 196 -12.75 7.73 7.08
CA TYR A 196 -12.46 9.08 7.58
C TYR A 196 -13.69 9.97 7.84
N ASP A 197 -14.89 9.52 7.46
CA ASP A 197 -16.14 10.26 7.64
C ASP A 197 -17.25 9.28 8.03
N LYS A 198 -18.02 9.62 9.07
CA LYS A 198 -19.15 8.84 9.54
C LYS A 198 -20.16 8.51 8.44
N LYS A 199 -20.38 9.45 7.50
CA LYS A 199 -21.33 9.26 6.38
C LYS A 199 -20.97 8.12 5.46
N LEU A 200 -19.68 7.68 5.48
CA LEU A 200 -19.18 6.59 4.66
C LEU A 200 -19.38 5.21 5.29
N VAL A 201 -19.68 5.12 6.59
CA VAL A 201 -19.76 3.82 7.32
C VAL A 201 -20.73 2.87 6.63
N THR A 202 -21.98 3.24 6.48
CA THR A 202 -23.00 2.39 5.84
C THR A 202 -22.83 2.23 4.33
N PRO A 203 -22.55 3.30 3.55
CA PRO A 203 -22.26 3.14 2.12
C PRO A 203 -21.09 2.19 1.82
N ILE A 204 -19.98 2.32 2.54
CA ILE A 204 -18.81 1.44 2.34
C ILE A 204 -19.10 0.00 2.78
N ALA A 205 -19.94 -0.22 3.80
CA ALA A 205 -20.39 -1.56 4.14
C ALA A 205 -21.17 -2.21 2.99
N LYS A 206 -22.08 -1.47 2.34
CA LYS A 206 -22.81 -1.96 1.16
C LYS A 206 -21.86 -2.27 0.00
N VAL A 207 -20.92 -1.37 -0.31
CA VAL A 207 -19.89 -1.61 -1.34
C VAL A 207 -19.07 -2.85 -1.03
N ALA A 208 -18.57 -2.99 0.19
CA ALA A 208 -17.77 -4.16 0.60
C ALA A 208 -18.58 -5.48 0.47
N GLN A 209 -19.85 -5.44 0.83
CA GLN A 209 -20.78 -6.58 0.67
C GLN A 209 -20.96 -6.95 -0.82
N GLU A 210 -21.21 -5.98 -1.71
CA GLU A 210 -21.31 -6.21 -3.15
C GLU A 210 -20.00 -6.76 -3.75
N LEU A 211 -18.85 -6.35 -3.20
CA LEU A 211 -17.53 -6.87 -3.57
C LEU A 211 -17.23 -8.27 -2.98
N GLY A 212 -18.21 -8.87 -2.29
CA GLY A 212 -18.17 -10.22 -1.77
C GLY A 212 -17.38 -10.38 -0.47
N VAL A 213 -17.28 -9.33 0.35
CA VAL A 213 -16.81 -9.42 1.74
C VAL A 213 -17.84 -10.20 2.55
N LYS A 214 -17.39 -11.18 3.34
CA LYS A 214 -18.25 -12.09 4.10
C LYS A 214 -18.51 -11.60 5.51
N LYS A 215 -17.47 -11.07 6.17
CA LYS A 215 -17.58 -10.50 7.49
C LYS A 215 -16.62 -9.33 7.64
N ALA A 216 -17.14 -8.19 8.11
CA ALA A 216 -16.31 -6.99 8.31
C ALA A 216 -16.94 -6.07 9.35
N LEU A 217 -16.10 -5.24 9.97
CA LEU A 217 -16.52 -4.05 10.71
C LEU A 217 -16.04 -2.83 9.95
N ILE A 218 -16.98 -2.01 9.46
CA ILE A 218 -16.69 -0.69 8.90
C ILE A 218 -16.89 0.32 10.01
N VAL A 219 -15.82 1.07 10.35
CA VAL A 219 -15.77 1.82 11.59
C VAL A 219 -15.40 3.30 11.40
N HIS A 220 -15.93 4.17 12.27
CA HIS A 220 -15.57 5.57 12.38
C HIS A 220 -15.84 6.05 13.82
N SER A 221 -14.85 6.63 14.48
CA SER A 221 -15.01 7.11 15.86
C SER A 221 -15.67 8.48 15.95
N GLU A 222 -16.23 8.81 17.11
CA GLU A 222 -16.82 10.13 17.35
C GLU A 222 -15.79 11.27 17.31
N GLU A 223 -14.51 10.98 17.54
CA GLU A 223 -13.40 11.94 17.42
C GLU A 223 -12.91 12.11 15.99
N GLY A 224 -13.41 11.30 15.06
CA GLY A 224 -13.07 11.37 13.65
C GLY A 224 -11.94 10.43 13.20
N LEU A 225 -11.56 9.42 14.01
CA LEU A 225 -10.61 8.38 13.61
C LEU A 225 -11.23 7.40 12.62
N ASP A 226 -10.42 6.90 11.72
CA ASP A 226 -10.73 5.73 10.90
C ASP A 226 -10.29 4.40 11.58
N GLU A 227 -10.44 4.33 12.92
CA GLU A 227 -10.14 3.18 13.78
C GLU A 227 -11.19 3.07 14.90
N ILE A 228 -11.20 1.95 15.63
CA ILE A 228 -12.01 1.81 16.84
C ILE A 228 -11.33 2.59 17.97
N SER A 229 -12.02 3.59 18.50
CA SER A 229 -11.47 4.51 19.51
C SER A 229 -11.35 3.86 20.89
N CYS A 230 -10.27 4.20 21.60
CA CYS A 230 -10.12 3.91 23.02
C CYS A 230 -10.68 5.04 23.93
N GLU A 231 -11.15 6.15 23.37
CA GLU A 231 -11.65 7.31 24.15
C GLU A 231 -13.16 7.43 24.14
N LYS A 232 -13.79 7.42 22.95
CA LYS A 232 -15.24 7.64 22.77
C LYS A 232 -15.93 6.48 22.04
N ASN A 233 -17.18 6.73 21.67
CA ASN A 233 -17.92 5.74 20.88
C ASN A 233 -17.36 5.63 19.46
N THR A 234 -17.47 4.45 18.91
CA THR A 234 -17.21 4.16 17.49
C THR A 234 -18.49 3.70 16.82
N TYR A 235 -18.86 4.35 15.72
CA TYR A 235 -19.93 3.90 14.84
C TYR A 235 -19.46 2.67 14.05
N VAL A 236 -20.29 1.66 13.98
CA VAL A 236 -20.00 0.40 13.32
C VAL A 236 -21.12 0.03 12.37
N ALA A 237 -20.76 -0.34 11.14
CA ALA A 237 -21.62 -1.16 10.27
C ALA A 237 -20.94 -2.52 10.12
N GLU A 238 -21.52 -3.53 10.71
CA GLU A 238 -21.05 -4.90 10.67
C GLU A 238 -21.69 -5.64 9.50
N ILE A 239 -20.88 -6.24 8.65
CA ILE A 239 -21.28 -7.23 7.66
C ILE A 239 -21.10 -8.60 8.30
N ASP A 240 -22.16 -9.38 8.38
CA ASP A 240 -22.09 -10.80 8.77
C ASP A 240 -23.06 -11.64 7.93
N ASN A 241 -22.52 -12.57 7.14
CA ASN A 241 -23.27 -13.50 6.29
C ASN A 241 -24.36 -12.84 5.41
N GLY A 242 -24.05 -11.67 4.85
CA GLY A 242 -24.93 -10.94 3.93
C GLY A 242 -25.91 -9.98 4.62
N GLU A 243 -25.91 -9.87 5.93
CA GLU A 243 -26.63 -8.85 6.69
C GLU A 243 -25.69 -7.68 7.05
N ILE A 244 -26.24 -6.46 7.09
CA ILE A 244 -25.55 -5.28 7.61
C ILE A 244 -26.31 -4.81 8.87
N LYS A 245 -25.57 -4.75 10.00
CA LYS A 245 -26.10 -4.25 11.28
C LYS A 245 -25.33 -3.01 11.70
N GLU A 246 -26.05 -1.97 12.11
CA GLU A 246 -25.47 -0.73 12.59
C GLU A 246 -25.62 -0.62 14.10
N TYR A 247 -24.52 -0.29 14.77
CA TYR A 247 -24.48 -0.09 16.22
C TYR A 247 -23.33 0.82 16.62
N LYS A 248 -23.18 1.08 17.91
CA LYS A 248 -22.03 1.74 18.48
C LYS A 248 -21.35 0.83 19.49
N ILE A 249 -20.06 0.98 19.62
CA ILE A 249 -19.24 0.36 20.65
C ILE A 249 -18.54 1.44 21.46
N ASN A 250 -18.33 1.17 22.74
CA ASN A 250 -17.59 2.03 23.66
C ASN A 250 -16.52 1.18 24.37
N PRO A 251 -15.32 1.70 24.64
CA PRO A 251 -14.29 0.97 25.38
C PRO A 251 -14.76 0.39 26.71
N LYS A 252 -15.67 1.10 27.41
CA LYS A 252 -16.25 0.65 28.70
C LYS A 252 -17.08 -0.61 28.58
N ASP A 253 -17.67 -0.88 27.41
CA ASP A 253 -18.48 -2.09 27.19
C ASP A 253 -17.61 -3.35 27.29
N PHE A 254 -16.29 -3.22 27.20
CA PHE A 254 -15.29 -4.28 27.26
C PHE A 254 -14.39 -4.21 28.49
N GLY A 255 -14.78 -3.44 29.51
CA GLY A 255 -14.00 -3.29 30.73
C GLY A 255 -12.65 -2.55 30.54
N LEU A 256 -12.51 -1.79 29.46
CA LEU A 256 -11.33 -0.97 29.21
C LEU A 256 -11.61 0.46 29.70
N GLU A 257 -10.69 0.98 30.51
CA GLU A 257 -10.74 2.39 30.90
C GLU A 257 -10.46 3.26 29.68
N PRO A 258 -11.31 4.27 29.39
CA PRO A 258 -11.08 5.20 28.32
C PRO A 258 -9.74 5.91 28.48
N CYS A 259 -9.02 6.05 27.37
CA CYS A 259 -7.73 6.73 27.35
C CYS A 259 -7.79 7.98 26.47
N SER A 260 -6.91 8.94 26.73
CA SER A 260 -6.85 10.14 25.92
C SER A 260 -6.18 9.86 24.57
N LEU A 261 -6.88 10.17 23.50
CA LEU A 261 -6.33 10.07 22.16
C LEU A 261 -5.09 10.96 21.95
N GLU A 262 -5.01 12.07 22.70
CA GLU A 262 -3.88 13.01 22.59
C GLU A 262 -2.54 12.36 22.92
N SER A 263 -2.51 11.39 23.87
CA SER A 263 -1.30 10.66 24.24
C SER A 263 -0.81 9.69 23.16
N LEU A 264 -1.65 9.37 22.18
CA LEU A 264 -1.39 8.46 21.08
C LEU A 264 -1.04 9.18 19.77
N LYS A 265 -1.09 10.52 19.74
CA LYS A 265 -0.71 11.33 18.58
C LYS A 265 0.80 11.38 18.42
N VAL A 266 1.23 11.41 17.16
CA VAL A 266 2.64 11.39 16.77
C VAL A 266 2.96 12.49 15.76
N LYS A 267 4.21 12.95 15.78
CA LYS A 267 4.72 13.98 14.89
C LYS A 267 5.48 13.40 13.69
N ASN A 268 5.97 12.17 13.81
CA ASN A 268 6.80 11.49 12.83
C ASN A 268 6.73 9.97 13.01
N VAL A 269 7.44 9.26 12.14
CA VAL A 269 7.49 7.79 12.16
C VAL A 269 8.25 7.24 13.37
N GLU A 270 9.25 7.97 13.88
CA GLU A 270 10.05 7.57 15.04
C GLU A 270 9.18 7.50 16.31
N GLU A 271 8.34 8.53 16.54
CA GLU A 271 7.38 8.54 17.64
C GLU A 271 6.35 7.42 17.50
N SER A 272 5.85 7.19 16.26
CA SER A 272 4.92 6.09 15.97
C SER A 272 5.55 4.73 16.27
N TYR A 273 6.80 4.52 15.88
CA TYR A 273 7.53 3.29 16.16
C TYR A 273 7.81 3.10 17.65
N LYS A 274 8.14 4.18 18.38
CA LYS A 274 8.31 4.13 19.82
C LYS A 274 7.05 3.63 20.53
N ILE A 275 5.89 4.26 20.24
CA ILE A 275 4.60 3.85 20.83
C ILE A 275 4.27 2.40 20.43
N PHE A 276 4.52 2.01 19.19
CA PHE A 276 4.33 0.65 18.71
C PHE A 276 5.15 -0.38 19.51
N ILE A 277 6.42 -0.12 19.80
CA ILE A 277 7.28 -1.01 20.61
C ILE A 277 6.82 -1.02 22.07
N GLU A 278 6.56 0.15 22.66
CA GLU A 278 6.05 0.25 24.03
C GLU A 278 4.74 -0.51 24.24
N MET A 279 3.87 -0.51 23.24
CA MET A 279 2.62 -1.28 23.21
C MET A 279 2.91 -2.79 23.19
N LEU A 280 3.80 -3.27 22.29
CA LEU A 280 4.17 -4.67 22.20
C LEU A 280 4.88 -5.19 23.48
N GLU A 281 5.57 -4.32 24.19
CA GLU A 281 6.21 -4.60 25.47
C GLU A 281 5.26 -4.44 26.67
N ASN A 282 3.98 -4.16 26.43
CA ASN A 282 2.96 -3.89 27.47
C ASN A 282 3.34 -2.74 28.42
N LYS A 283 4.08 -1.73 27.95
CA LYS A 283 4.53 -0.57 28.72
C LYS A 283 3.65 0.65 28.58
N ASN A 284 2.94 0.81 27.46
CA ASN A 284 2.04 1.92 27.17
C ASN A 284 0.59 1.44 27.23
N LYS A 285 -0.07 1.65 28.37
CA LYS A 285 -1.42 1.12 28.62
C LYS A 285 -2.48 1.68 27.67
N GLU A 286 -2.35 2.93 27.25
CA GLU A 286 -3.30 3.60 26.36
C GLU A 286 -3.20 3.00 24.95
N ALA A 287 -1.97 2.81 24.46
CA ALA A 287 -1.73 2.13 23.20
C ALA A 287 -2.18 0.66 23.25
N VAL A 288 -1.97 -0.05 24.38
CA VAL A 288 -2.47 -1.41 24.58
C VAL A 288 -4.00 -1.44 24.48
N ASN A 289 -4.72 -0.56 25.17
CA ASN A 289 -6.19 -0.48 25.10
C ASN A 289 -6.67 -0.25 23.66
N MET A 290 -6.02 0.69 22.94
CA MET A 290 -6.33 0.97 21.53
C MET A 290 -6.13 -0.27 20.66
N ILE A 291 -5.05 -1.00 20.86
CA ILE A 291 -4.76 -2.20 20.06
C ILE A 291 -5.61 -3.39 20.48
N CYS A 292 -5.98 -3.54 21.76
CA CYS A 292 -6.92 -4.58 22.17
C CYS A 292 -8.26 -4.46 21.42
N LEU A 293 -8.79 -3.24 21.24
CA LEU A 293 -10.03 -3.00 20.49
C LEU A 293 -9.87 -3.37 19.01
N ASN A 294 -8.83 -2.85 18.35
CA ASN A 294 -8.68 -3.00 16.91
C ASN A 294 -8.13 -4.39 16.50
N ALA A 295 -7.21 -4.98 17.27
CA ALA A 295 -6.79 -6.37 17.06
C ALA A 295 -7.88 -7.36 17.45
N GLY A 296 -8.63 -7.07 18.54
CA GLY A 296 -9.80 -7.85 18.94
C GLY A 296 -10.85 -7.89 17.84
N ALA A 297 -11.12 -6.75 17.18
CA ALA A 297 -12.00 -6.69 16.03
C ALA A 297 -11.50 -7.60 14.87
N ALA A 298 -10.20 -7.59 14.55
CA ALA A 298 -9.64 -8.47 13.55
C ALA A 298 -9.74 -9.97 13.91
N ILE A 299 -9.57 -10.31 15.19
CA ILE A 299 -9.77 -11.67 15.72
C ILE A 299 -11.25 -12.07 15.60
N TYR A 300 -12.18 -11.16 15.92
CA TYR A 300 -13.60 -11.39 15.82
C TYR A 300 -14.07 -11.68 14.39
N VAL A 301 -13.69 -10.83 13.44
CA VAL A 301 -14.11 -11.05 12.05
C VAL A 301 -13.49 -12.30 11.43
N SER A 302 -12.32 -12.75 11.89
CA SER A 302 -11.71 -14.01 11.47
C SER A 302 -12.46 -15.26 11.92
N GLY A 303 -13.29 -15.11 12.97
CA GLY A 303 -14.06 -16.20 13.60
C GLY A 303 -13.24 -17.09 14.54
N ILE A 304 -12.07 -16.65 15.00
CA ILE A 304 -11.28 -17.36 16.05
C ILE A 304 -12.02 -17.33 17.39
N LYS A 305 -12.65 -16.21 17.72
CA LYS A 305 -13.54 -16.08 18.87
C LYS A 305 -14.96 -15.77 18.41
N LYS A 306 -15.96 -16.10 19.25
CA LYS A 306 -17.39 -15.99 18.90
C LYS A 306 -17.95 -14.58 19.08
N SER A 307 -17.43 -13.82 20.04
CA SER A 307 -17.88 -12.46 20.33
C SER A 307 -16.73 -11.46 20.22
N LEU A 308 -17.09 -10.19 20.03
CA LEU A 308 -16.13 -9.09 20.01
C LEU A 308 -15.45 -8.94 21.38
N GLU A 309 -16.22 -9.13 22.48
CA GLU A 309 -15.70 -9.08 23.84
C GLU A 309 -14.64 -10.15 24.09
N GLU A 310 -14.91 -11.43 23.79
CA GLU A 310 -13.93 -12.52 23.89
C GLU A 310 -12.69 -12.24 23.06
N SER A 311 -12.84 -11.62 21.89
CA SER A 311 -11.75 -11.30 20.97
C SER A 311 -10.87 -10.19 21.51
N ILE A 312 -11.43 -9.17 22.13
CA ILE A 312 -10.70 -8.05 22.74
C ILE A 312 -9.91 -8.55 23.96
N LEU A 313 -10.53 -9.37 24.82
CA LEU A 313 -9.83 -9.98 25.94
C LEU A 313 -8.67 -10.87 25.46
N PHE A 314 -8.89 -11.65 24.41
CA PHE A 314 -7.84 -12.48 23.84
C PHE A 314 -6.70 -11.66 23.23
N ALA A 315 -6.99 -10.53 22.57
CA ALA A 315 -5.96 -9.61 22.09
C ALA A 315 -5.11 -9.06 23.25
N LYS A 316 -5.74 -8.77 24.39
CA LYS A 316 -5.05 -8.33 25.61
C LYS A 316 -4.11 -9.42 26.14
N GLU A 317 -4.58 -10.67 26.24
CA GLU A 317 -3.76 -11.82 26.63
C GLU A 317 -2.50 -11.99 25.73
N ILE A 318 -2.67 -11.83 24.40
CA ILE A 318 -1.57 -11.91 23.42
C ILE A 318 -0.51 -10.81 23.66
N ILE A 319 -0.93 -9.61 24.05
CA ILE A 319 0.00 -8.52 24.36
C ILE A 319 0.67 -8.80 25.71
N GLU A 320 -0.09 -9.11 26.76
CA GLU A 320 0.40 -9.33 28.11
C GLU A 320 1.36 -10.54 28.22
N SER A 321 1.14 -11.61 27.44
CA SER A 321 2.02 -12.77 27.35
C SER A 321 3.30 -12.52 26.54
N GLY A 322 3.41 -11.38 25.83
CA GLY A 322 4.53 -11.05 24.95
C GLY A 322 4.53 -11.80 23.62
N GLU A 323 3.47 -12.57 23.28
CA GLU A 323 3.38 -13.27 22.00
C GLU A 323 3.33 -12.31 20.81
N GLY A 324 2.73 -11.12 20.98
CA GLY A 324 2.76 -10.04 19.97
C GLY A 324 4.19 -9.58 19.66
N LEU A 325 5.00 -9.36 20.67
CA LEU A 325 6.41 -8.97 20.52
C LEU A 325 7.24 -10.10 19.89
N LYS A 326 7.03 -11.34 20.30
CA LYS A 326 7.70 -12.51 19.69
C LYS A 326 7.35 -12.63 18.20
N LYS A 327 6.08 -12.45 17.84
CA LYS A 327 5.61 -12.46 16.45
C LYS A 327 6.30 -11.38 15.63
N TYR A 328 6.32 -10.14 16.12
CA TYR A 328 7.02 -9.03 15.47
C TYR A 328 8.49 -9.35 15.21
N ASN A 329 9.21 -9.82 16.24
CA ASN A 329 10.64 -10.17 16.14
C ASN A 329 10.88 -11.32 15.15
N ALA A 330 10.00 -12.32 15.13
CA ALA A 330 10.08 -13.44 14.17
C ALA A 330 9.91 -12.96 12.73
N ILE A 331 8.92 -12.11 12.46
CA ILE A 331 8.70 -11.49 11.14
C ILE A 331 9.95 -10.70 10.73
N LYS A 332 10.42 -9.81 11.59
CA LYS A 332 11.61 -8.98 11.30
C LYS A 332 12.84 -9.82 10.97
N LYS A 333 13.08 -10.91 11.72
CA LYS A 333 14.24 -11.80 11.52
C LYS A 333 14.17 -12.61 10.22
N SER A 334 12.97 -12.99 9.78
CA SER A 334 12.79 -13.82 8.56
C SER A 334 12.78 -13.01 7.27
N MET A 335 12.61 -11.69 7.37
CA MET A 335 12.59 -10.84 6.17
C MET A 335 13.99 -10.78 5.54
N PRO A 336 14.07 -10.92 4.21
CA PRO A 336 15.31 -10.65 3.51
C PRO A 336 15.76 -9.22 3.80
N GLU A 337 17.06 -9.03 4.03
CA GLU A 337 17.58 -7.66 4.17
C GLU A 337 17.14 -6.81 2.97
N ARG A 338 16.61 -5.64 3.27
CA ARG A 338 16.36 -4.65 2.23
C ARG A 338 17.71 -4.28 1.65
N ILE A 339 17.92 -4.55 0.38
CA ILE A 339 19.03 -3.96 -0.35
C ILE A 339 18.75 -2.46 -0.35
N GLN A 340 19.29 -1.73 0.63
CA GLN A 340 19.25 -0.28 0.61
C GLN A 340 20.04 0.14 -0.62
N THR A 341 19.35 0.66 -1.61
CA THR A 341 20.01 1.34 -2.72
C THR A 341 20.82 2.48 -2.10
N PRO A 342 22.13 2.51 -2.24
CA PRO A 342 22.90 3.62 -1.70
C PRO A 342 22.30 4.94 -2.18
N LYS A 343 22.22 5.96 -1.32
CA LYS A 343 21.62 7.27 -1.65
C LYS A 343 22.18 7.84 -2.96
N ILE A 344 23.48 7.64 -3.19
CA ILE A 344 24.14 7.95 -4.46
C ILE A 344 23.52 7.24 -5.66
N LEU A 345 23.10 5.96 -5.52
CA LEU A 345 22.46 5.23 -6.62
C LEU A 345 21.04 5.74 -6.88
N GLU A 346 20.29 6.14 -5.86
CA GLU A 346 18.98 6.78 -6.02
C GLU A 346 19.11 8.10 -6.81
N GLU A 347 20.07 8.95 -6.44
CA GLU A 347 20.38 10.19 -7.14
C GLU A 347 20.79 9.93 -8.61
N ILE A 348 21.61 8.91 -8.88
CA ILE A 348 22.00 8.50 -10.22
C ILE A 348 20.77 8.06 -11.03
N LEU A 349 19.87 7.26 -10.45
CA LEU A 349 18.67 6.78 -11.12
C LEU A 349 17.69 7.92 -11.42
N GLU A 350 17.51 8.87 -10.50
CA GLU A 350 16.67 10.05 -10.72
C GLU A 350 17.24 10.94 -11.85
N ASN A 351 18.54 11.21 -11.84
CA ASN A 351 19.19 11.98 -12.89
C ASN A 351 19.09 11.26 -14.25
N LYS A 352 19.30 9.94 -14.26
CA LYS A 352 19.17 9.14 -15.47
C LYS A 352 17.73 9.12 -16.01
N ALA A 353 16.74 9.09 -15.15
CA ALA A 353 15.34 9.18 -15.55
C ALA A 353 15.03 10.54 -16.24
N LYS A 354 15.57 11.64 -15.71
CA LYS A 354 15.45 12.97 -16.34
C LYS A 354 16.14 13.00 -17.71
N GLU A 355 17.41 12.56 -17.80
CA GLU A 355 18.13 12.47 -19.08
C GLU A 355 17.38 11.64 -20.13
N VAL A 356 16.83 10.49 -19.73
CA VAL A 356 16.07 9.63 -20.64
C VAL A 356 14.78 10.31 -21.10
N SER A 357 14.08 11.02 -20.21
CA SER A 357 12.89 11.80 -20.58
C SER A 357 13.21 12.89 -21.59
N GLU A 358 14.27 13.65 -21.36
CA GLU A 358 14.72 14.71 -22.27
C GLU A 358 15.15 14.15 -23.64
N ARG A 359 15.85 13.01 -23.64
CA ARG A 359 16.28 12.34 -24.88
C ARG A 359 15.12 11.78 -25.68
N LYS A 360 14.08 11.22 -25.02
CA LYS A 360 12.86 10.74 -25.68
C LYS A 360 12.08 11.84 -26.40
N VAL A 361 12.16 13.08 -25.91
CA VAL A 361 11.56 14.24 -26.58
C VAL A 361 12.36 14.62 -27.85
N LYS A 362 13.70 14.48 -27.81
CA LYS A 362 14.58 14.82 -28.94
C LYS A 362 14.62 13.73 -30.02
N ILE A 363 14.59 12.48 -29.60
CA ILE A 363 14.64 11.30 -30.49
C ILE A 363 13.57 10.31 -30.00
N PRO A 364 12.40 10.28 -30.63
CA PRO A 364 11.33 9.32 -30.33
C PRO A 364 11.81 7.87 -30.45
N LEU A 365 11.17 6.97 -29.72
CA LEU A 365 11.53 5.54 -29.74
C LEU A 365 11.39 4.93 -31.15
N GLU A 366 10.44 5.44 -31.93
CA GLU A 366 10.14 5.04 -33.31
C GLU A 366 11.35 5.31 -34.21
N ASP A 367 12.00 6.47 -34.07
CA ASP A 367 13.20 6.83 -34.82
C ASP A 367 14.41 5.97 -34.41
N LEU A 368 14.46 5.47 -33.17
CA LEU A 368 15.50 4.56 -32.69
C LEU A 368 15.32 3.13 -33.22
N VAL A 369 14.09 2.71 -33.50
CA VAL A 369 13.77 1.38 -34.03
C VAL A 369 14.16 1.27 -35.52
N GLU A 370 14.07 2.36 -36.27
CA GLU A 370 14.52 2.42 -37.67
C GLU A 370 16.05 2.30 -37.84
N ILE A 371 16.85 2.49 -36.78
CA ILE A 371 18.30 2.24 -36.78
C ILE A 371 18.59 0.70 -36.70
N ASP A 372 17.83 -0.11 -37.41
CA ASP A 372 18.07 -1.55 -37.51
C ASP A 372 19.40 -1.90 -38.23
N TYR A 373 19.96 -0.93 -38.94
CA TYR A 373 21.33 -0.97 -39.51
C TYR A 373 22.40 -1.25 -38.44
N MET A 374 22.17 -0.84 -37.20
CA MET A 374 23.12 -1.06 -36.09
C MET A 374 23.06 -2.48 -35.50
N LYS A 375 22.07 -3.30 -35.82
CA LYS A 375 22.02 -4.71 -35.37
C LYS A 375 23.12 -5.56 -35.93
N SER A 376 23.54 -5.29 -37.15
CA SER A 376 24.66 -6.00 -37.82
C SER A 376 26.03 -5.67 -37.22
N LEU A 377 26.16 -4.52 -36.54
CA LEU A 377 27.39 -4.04 -35.92
C LEU A 377 27.48 -4.38 -34.41
N ARG A 378 26.47 -5.01 -33.83
CA ARG A 378 26.49 -5.39 -32.41
C ARG A 378 27.56 -6.45 -32.16
N ARG A 379 28.59 -6.07 -31.41
CA ARG A 379 29.54 -7.04 -30.86
C ARG A 379 28.78 -7.98 -29.88
N LYS A 380 29.00 -9.28 -30.02
CA LYS A 380 28.31 -10.28 -29.23
C LYS A 380 28.93 -10.42 -27.83
N PHE A 381 28.72 -9.45 -26.96
CA PHE A 381 29.35 -9.32 -25.65
C PHE A 381 29.27 -10.61 -24.80
N LYS A 382 28.08 -11.21 -24.68
CA LYS A 382 27.89 -12.47 -23.95
C LYS A 382 28.73 -13.61 -24.53
N GLN A 383 28.79 -13.72 -25.87
CA GLN A 383 29.57 -14.78 -26.54
C GLN A 383 31.07 -14.56 -26.35
N ALA A 384 31.56 -13.33 -26.35
CA ALA A 384 32.97 -13.03 -26.09
C ALA A 384 33.39 -13.45 -24.66
N LEU A 385 32.54 -13.22 -23.65
CA LEU A 385 32.80 -13.66 -22.28
C LEU A 385 32.78 -15.20 -22.17
N LEU A 386 31.79 -15.85 -22.75
CA LEU A 386 31.68 -17.31 -22.74
C LEU A 386 32.87 -17.99 -23.40
N LEU A 387 33.33 -17.49 -24.56
CA LEU A 387 34.52 -18.00 -25.25
C LEU A 387 35.80 -17.92 -24.39
N LYS A 388 35.98 -16.87 -23.61
CA LYS A 388 37.13 -16.75 -22.68
C LYS A 388 37.02 -17.78 -21.54
N ILE A 389 35.82 -17.98 -21.00
CA ILE A 389 35.56 -18.96 -19.94
C ILE A 389 35.79 -20.38 -20.45
N GLU A 390 35.29 -20.73 -21.64
CA GLU A 390 35.51 -22.04 -22.29
C GLU A 390 37.01 -22.32 -22.55
N GLN A 391 37.80 -21.28 -22.76
CA GLN A 391 39.25 -21.38 -22.91
C GLN A 391 40.01 -21.41 -21.59
N ASN A 392 39.33 -21.51 -20.45
CA ASN A 392 39.93 -21.39 -19.10
C ASN A 392 40.73 -20.08 -18.89
N LYS A 393 40.30 -19.00 -19.54
CA LYS A 393 40.88 -17.67 -19.39
C LYS A 393 39.95 -16.77 -18.60
N ALA A 394 40.51 -15.82 -17.86
CA ALA A 394 39.73 -14.81 -17.19
C ALA A 394 38.95 -13.95 -18.21
N ALA A 395 37.64 -13.81 -18.02
CA ALA A 395 36.82 -12.87 -18.77
C ALA A 395 36.80 -11.54 -18.01
N VAL A 396 37.54 -10.54 -18.49
CA VAL A 396 37.66 -9.23 -17.85
C VAL A 396 36.76 -8.23 -18.56
N ILE A 397 35.95 -7.49 -17.74
CA ILE A 397 35.19 -6.33 -18.20
C ILE A 397 35.95 -5.08 -17.77
N ALA A 398 36.55 -4.38 -18.73
CA ALA A 398 37.25 -3.14 -18.48
C ALA A 398 36.30 -1.94 -18.62
N GLU A 399 36.25 -1.07 -17.63
CA GLU A 399 35.43 0.15 -17.66
C GLU A 399 36.31 1.40 -17.78
N ILE A 400 35.97 2.27 -18.74
CA ILE A 400 36.66 3.56 -18.94
C ILE A 400 35.76 4.67 -18.38
N LYS A 401 36.22 5.35 -17.32
CA LYS A 401 35.51 6.45 -16.68
C LYS A 401 36.21 7.78 -16.82
N ARG A 402 35.49 8.81 -17.27
CA ARG A 402 35.97 10.21 -17.24
C ARG A 402 35.66 10.90 -15.93
N ALA A 403 34.53 10.55 -15.33
CA ALA A 403 34.04 11.06 -14.04
C ALA A 403 33.28 10.00 -13.28
N SER A 404 33.12 10.16 -11.98
CA SER A 404 32.24 9.33 -11.15
C SER A 404 31.44 10.17 -10.16
N PRO A 405 30.26 9.71 -9.70
CA PRO A 405 29.47 10.44 -8.72
C PRO A 405 30.19 10.66 -7.37
N SER A 406 31.09 9.76 -6.99
CA SER A 406 31.81 9.81 -5.71
C SER A 406 33.12 10.62 -5.76
N LEU A 407 33.79 10.71 -6.93
CA LEU A 407 35.10 11.33 -7.08
C LEU A 407 35.07 12.57 -8.00
N GLY A 408 33.88 12.91 -8.55
CA GLY A 408 33.79 13.96 -9.56
C GLY A 408 34.58 13.62 -10.83
N ASP A 409 35.25 14.61 -11.42
CA ASP A 409 36.06 14.43 -12.62
C ASP A 409 37.31 13.62 -12.29
N ILE A 410 37.50 12.49 -12.96
CA ILE A 410 38.66 11.61 -12.82
C ILE A 410 39.74 12.02 -13.85
N ASN A 411 39.36 12.00 -15.13
CA ASN A 411 40.21 12.48 -16.22
C ASN A 411 39.34 12.79 -17.45
N MET A 412 38.97 14.05 -17.60
CA MET A 412 38.11 14.50 -18.71
C MET A 412 38.78 14.46 -20.08
N ASN A 413 40.13 14.38 -20.13
CA ASN A 413 40.91 14.35 -21.36
C ASN A 413 41.12 12.95 -21.95
N ILE A 414 40.63 11.91 -21.30
CA ILE A 414 40.69 10.53 -21.83
C ILE A 414 39.96 10.46 -23.18
N ILE A 415 40.64 9.90 -24.16
CA ILE A 415 40.05 9.48 -25.43
C ILE A 415 39.65 8.00 -25.30
N PRO A 416 38.35 7.68 -25.10
CA PRO A 416 37.94 6.33 -24.78
C PRO A 416 38.32 5.27 -25.81
N ALA A 417 38.31 5.65 -27.10
CA ALA A 417 38.71 4.76 -28.19
C ALA A 417 40.16 4.32 -28.08
N LYS A 418 41.09 5.26 -27.71
CA LYS A 418 42.51 4.94 -27.56
C LYS A 418 42.74 4.00 -26.38
N VAL A 419 42.14 4.30 -25.23
CA VAL A 419 42.24 3.42 -24.03
C VAL A 419 41.64 2.04 -24.29
N ALA A 420 40.56 1.97 -25.04
CA ALA A 420 39.95 0.68 -25.42
C ALA A 420 40.89 -0.14 -26.32
N SER A 421 41.62 0.50 -27.24
CA SER A 421 42.62 -0.17 -28.06
C SER A 421 43.79 -0.68 -27.24
N ASP A 422 44.26 0.13 -26.26
CA ASP A 422 45.33 -0.29 -25.35
C ASP A 422 44.94 -1.53 -24.51
N PHE A 423 43.66 -1.65 -24.08
CA PHE A 423 43.14 -2.84 -23.41
C PHE A 423 42.97 -4.04 -24.34
N GLU A 424 42.81 -3.86 -25.63
CA GLU A 424 42.69 -4.95 -26.61
C GLU A 424 44.03 -5.61 -26.91
N GLU A 425 45.15 -4.86 -26.75
CA GLU A 425 46.52 -5.31 -26.95
C GLU A 425 47.13 -6.01 -25.70
N MET A 426 46.53 -5.86 -24.53
CA MET A 426 46.93 -6.52 -23.27
C MET A 426 46.25 -7.91 -23.13
#